data_492f1e23b8ab940538fb2c1b749f07d0
#
_entry.id   492f1e23b8ab940538fb2c1b749f07d0
#
_cell.length_a   1.000
_cell.length_b   1.000
_cell.length_c   1.000
_cell.angle_alpha   90.00
_cell.angle_beta   90.00
_cell.angle_gamma   90.00
#
_symmetry.space_group_name_H-M   'P 1'
#
loop_
_entity.id
_entity.type
_entity.pdbx_description
1 polymer ?
#
loop_
_entity_poly.entity_id
_entity_poly.type
_entity_poly.pdbx_seq_one_letter_code
_entity_poly.pdbx_strand_id
1 'polypeptide(L)'
;MAIFVLRMKDFGMILSGDIGGTNTRLALVDKDDAGQLQLGTLQTYPSRRYQGLHEIVEQYLREHPASVEAACFGCAGPVKNGRCATMNLTWVVDQRELADALGIAHVRVINDLESMAYGVSCLQSKDIEVLNPGAPDAAGHAVVVSPGTGLGEAGMYWDGKQY
;
A
#
# COMPACT_ATOMS: atom_id res chain seq x y z
N MET A 1 -4.00 -5.84 0.96
CA MET A 1 -2.78 -5.07 0.61
C MET A 1 -3.11 -4.26 -0.63
N ALA A 2 -3.33 -2.97 -0.42
CA ALA A 2 -3.69 -2.07 -1.52
C ALA A 2 -2.42 -1.58 -2.20
N ILE A 3 -2.35 -1.74 -3.50
CA ILE A 3 -1.19 -1.40 -4.31
C ILE A 3 -1.47 -0.03 -4.92
N PHE A 4 -0.63 0.95 -4.61
CA PHE A 4 -0.65 2.28 -5.24
C PHE A 4 -0.16 2.17 -6.69
N VAL A 5 -1.04 1.74 -7.61
CA VAL A 5 -0.66 1.33 -8.95
C VAL A 5 -0.92 2.39 -10.02
N LEU A 6 -1.84 3.31 -9.80
CA LEU A 6 -2.34 4.19 -10.87
C LEU A 6 -1.34 5.27 -11.35
N ARG A 7 -0.27 5.56 -10.60
CA ARG A 7 0.82 6.45 -11.02
C ARG A 7 2.16 5.75 -11.23
N MET A 8 2.21 4.43 -11.06
CA MET A 8 3.44 3.63 -11.18
C MET A 8 3.47 2.80 -12.47
N LYS A 9 2.71 3.18 -13.49
CA LYS A 9 2.65 2.47 -14.77
C LYS A 9 4.00 2.42 -15.52
N ASP A 10 4.91 3.30 -15.15
CA ASP A 10 6.20 3.44 -15.82
C ASP A 10 7.33 2.67 -15.11
N PHE A 11 7.07 2.08 -13.93
CA PHE A 11 8.05 1.29 -13.19
C PHE A 11 7.90 -0.20 -13.48
N GLY A 12 9.03 -0.92 -13.49
CA GLY A 12 9.08 -2.36 -13.52
C GLY A 12 8.72 -2.97 -12.15
N MET A 13 9.68 -3.55 -11.44
CA MET A 13 9.45 -4.16 -10.14
C MET A 13 9.19 -3.13 -9.03
N ILE A 14 8.08 -3.28 -8.34
CA ILE A 14 7.64 -2.40 -7.24
C ILE A 14 7.59 -3.20 -5.94
N LEU A 15 8.13 -2.62 -4.86
CA LEU A 15 7.93 -3.15 -3.51
C LEU A 15 6.69 -2.49 -2.88
N SER A 16 5.74 -3.30 -2.48
CA SER A 16 4.53 -2.85 -1.77
C SER A 16 4.53 -3.33 -0.32
N GLY A 17 4.11 -2.47 0.61
CA GLY A 17 4.02 -2.82 2.01
C GLY A 17 2.78 -2.29 2.72
N ASP A 18 2.30 -3.09 3.68
CA ASP A 18 1.27 -2.73 4.66
C ASP A 18 1.92 -2.73 6.04
N ILE A 19 2.04 -1.54 6.64
CA ILE A 19 2.80 -1.31 7.86
C ILE A 19 1.84 -1.10 9.03
N GLY A 20 1.60 -2.17 9.75
CA GLY A 20 0.80 -2.14 10.96
C GLY A 20 1.64 -2.17 12.24
N GLY A 21 1.05 -1.78 13.35
CA GLY A 21 1.72 -1.77 14.66
C GLY A 21 2.07 -3.15 15.22
N THR A 22 1.51 -4.21 14.68
CA THR A 22 1.79 -5.61 15.07
C THR A 22 2.55 -6.34 13.97
N ASN A 23 2.08 -6.23 12.74
CA ASN A 23 2.64 -6.93 11.59
C ASN A 23 2.91 -5.95 10.45
N THR A 24 4.02 -6.17 9.77
CA THR A 24 4.35 -5.57 8.48
C THR A 24 4.26 -6.65 7.42
N ARG A 25 3.54 -6.37 6.34
CA ARG A 25 3.41 -7.27 5.18
C ARG A 25 4.09 -6.64 3.99
N LEU A 26 4.93 -7.41 3.32
CA LEU A 26 5.64 -6.97 2.11
C LEU A 26 5.36 -7.93 0.96
N ALA A 27 5.30 -7.39 -0.25
CA ALA A 27 5.29 -8.16 -1.48
C ALA A 27 5.93 -7.36 -2.62
N LEU A 28 6.60 -8.08 -3.52
CA LEU A 28 6.97 -7.55 -4.82
C LEU A 28 5.75 -7.56 -5.74
N VAL A 29 5.65 -6.56 -6.57
CA VAL A 29 4.61 -6.41 -7.58
C VAL A 29 5.26 -6.12 -8.91
N ASP A 30 4.90 -6.89 -9.92
CA ASP A 30 5.34 -6.74 -11.28
C ASP A 30 4.13 -6.62 -12.22
N LYS A 31 4.36 -6.47 -13.49
CA LYS A 31 3.35 -6.47 -14.54
C LYS A 31 3.58 -7.64 -15.49
N ASP A 32 2.51 -8.29 -15.86
CA ASP A 32 2.57 -9.24 -16.97
C ASP A 32 2.63 -8.54 -18.33
N ASP A 33 2.75 -9.31 -19.39
CA ASP A 33 2.82 -8.82 -20.77
C ASP A 33 1.56 -8.04 -21.21
N ALA A 34 0.43 -8.22 -20.53
CA ALA A 34 -0.80 -7.47 -20.72
C ALA A 34 -0.86 -6.20 -19.88
N GLY A 35 0.18 -5.92 -19.07
CA GLY A 35 0.24 -4.79 -18.15
C GLY A 35 -0.61 -4.97 -16.89
N GLN A 36 -1.07 -6.19 -16.61
CA GLN A 36 -1.80 -6.49 -15.38
C GLN A 36 -0.83 -6.75 -14.24
N LEU A 37 -1.22 -6.29 -13.05
CA LEU A 37 -0.40 -6.44 -11.87
C LEU A 37 -0.36 -7.88 -11.39
N GLN A 38 0.84 -8.35 -11.18
CA GLN A 38 1.13 -9.65 -10.61
C GLN A 38 1.73 -9.49 -9.22
N LEU A 39 1.04 -10.01 -8.24
CA LEU A 39 1.51 -10.01 -6.86
C LEU A 39 2.45 -11.22 -6.65
N GLY A 40 3.68 -10.93 -6.28
CA GLY A 40 4.65 -11.95 -5.86
C GLY A 40 4.37 -12.50 -4.45
N THR A 41 5.37 -13.13 -3.87
CA THR A 41 5.25 -13.73 -2.54
C THR A 41 4.95 -12.66 -1.48
N LEU A 42 3.80 -12.82 -0.83
CA LEU A 42 3.43 -12.01 0.34
C LEU A 42 4.08 -12.60 1.59
N GLN A 43 4.86 -11.79 2.30
CA GLN A 43 5.49 -12.19 3.55
C GLN A 43 5.14 -11.25 4.69
N THR A 44 4.95 -11.84 5.88
CA THR A 44 4.54 -11.11 7.09
C THR A 44 5.65 -11.15 8.13
N TYR A 45 5.98 -9.99 8.67
CA TYR A 45 7.00 -9.78 9.70
C TYR A 45 6.37 -9.18 10.95
N PRO A 46 6.75 -9.62 12.16
CA PRO A 46 6.30 -9.01 13.41
C PRO A 46 7.01 -7.65 13.61
N SER A 47 6.29 -6.55 13.34
CA SER A 47 6.85 -5.18 13.27
C SER A 47 7.70 -4.80 14.50
N ARG A 48 7.29 -5.23 15.70
CA ARG A 48 7.95 -4.88 16.96
C ARG A 48 9.31 -5.56 17.19
N ARG A 49 9.70 -6.53 16.35
CA ARG A 49 11.01 -7.19 16.43
C ARG A 49 12.13 -6.43 15.72
N TYR A 50 11.79 -5.37 15.02
CA TYR A 50 12.72 -4.59 14.21
C TYR A 50 12.86 -3.17 14.75
N GLN A 51 14.00 -2.53 14.46
CA GLN A 51 14.28 -1.15 14.86
C GLN A 51 13.77 -0.13 13.83
N GLY A 52 13.38 -0.59 12.63
CA GLY A 52 12.85 0.25 11.56
C GLY A 52 12.36 -0.56 10.37
N LEU A 53 11.61 0.10 9.48
CA LEU A 53 11.10 -0.55 8.28
C LEU A 53 12.22 -0.99 7.33
N HIS A 54 13.34 -0.26 7.28
CA HIS A 54 14.49 -0.60 6.44
C HIS A 54 15.02 -2.02 6.73
N GLU A 55 15.12 -2.42 8.00
CA GLU A 55 15.58 -3.77 8.38
C GLU A 55 14.64 -4.87 7.84
N ILE A 56 13.33 -4.62 7.90
CA ILE A 56 12.32 -5.55 7.38
C ILE A 56 12.44 -5.66 5.86
N VAL A 57 12.58 -4.53 5.17
CA VAL A 57 12.72 -4.50 3.71
C VAL A 57 14.03 -5.17 3.27
N GLU A 58 15.14 -4.88 3.94
CA GLU A 58 16.41 -5.55 3.66
C GLU A 58 16.32 -7.07 3.85
N GLN A 59 15.65 -7.52 4.92
CA GLN A 59 15.44 -8.95 5.13
C GLN A 59 14.59 -9.54 4.00
N TYR A 60 13.47 -8.90 3.65
CA TYR A 60 12.60 -9.34 2.56
C TYR A 60 13.36 -9.45 1.23
N LEU A 61 14.15 -8.44 0.88
CA LEU A 61 14.92 -8.43 -0.37
C LEU A 61 16.09 -9.42 -0.37
N ARG A 62 16.64 -9.82 0.78
CA ARG A 62 17.58 -10.95 0.87
C ARG A 62 16.91 -12.30 0.59
N GLU A 63 15.66 -12.46 1.06
CA GLU A 63 14.86 -13.67 0.86
C GLU A 63 14.24 -13.74 -0.54
N HIS A 64 13.97 -12.57 -1.15
CA HIS A 64 13.36 -12.39 -2.46
C HIS A 64 14.17 -11.38 -3.30
N PRO A 65 15.34 -11.76 -3.81
CA PRO A 65 16.22 -10.84 -4.55
C PRO A 65 15.52 -10.27 -5.79
N ALA A 66 15.45 -8.95 -5.90
CA ALA A 66 14.87 -8.25 -7.03
C ALA A 66 15.49 -6.84 -7.19
N SER A 67 15.50 -6.34 -8.42
CA SER A 67 15.84 -4.94 -8.70
C SER A 67 14.57 -4.09 -8.56
N VAL A 68 14.40 -3.48 -7.40
CA VAL A 68 13.22 -2.66 -7.08
C VAL A 68 13.43 -1.24 -7.59
N GLU A 69 12.54 -0.77 -8.45
CA GLU A 69 12.60 0.58 -9.03
C GLU A 69 11.82 1.60 -8.17
N ALA A 70 10.76 1.13 -7.52
CA ALA A 70 9.92 1.98 -6.68
C ALA A 70 9.36 1.20 -5.48
N ALA A 71 9.00 1.93 -4.41
CA ALA A 71 8.35 1.34 -3.26
C ALA A 71 7.19 2.21 -2.75
N CYS A 72 6.13 1.54 -2.28
CA CYS A 72 5.01 2.22 -1.66
C CYS A 72 4.56 1.49 -0.39
N PHE A 73 4.45 2.24 0.72
CA PHE A 73 4.10 1.71 2.02
C PHE A 73 2.84 2.40 2.56
N GLY A 74 1.76 1.61 2.77
CA GLY A 74 0.57 2.01 3.51
C GLY A 74 0.82 1.87 5.00
N CYS A 75 0.71 2.94 5.76
CA CYS A 75 1.01 2.95 7.19
C CYS A 75 -0.24 3.24 8.02
N ALA A 76 -0.43 2.45 9.09
CA ALA A 76 -1.53 2.61 10.04
C ALA A 76 -1.33 3.86 10.92
N GLY A 77 -1.61 5.04 10.36
CA GLY A 77 -1.50 6.32 11.04
C GLY A 77 -1.50 7.51 10.08
N PRO A 78 -1.55 8.73 10.62
CA PRO A 78 -1.52 9.94 9.80
C PRO A 78 -0.15 10.10 9.13
N VAL A 79 -0.17 10.38 7.83
CA VAL A 79 1.04 10.68 7.05
C VAL A 79 1.13 12.18 6.82
N LYS A 80 2.26 12.77 7.20
CA LYS A 80 2.55 14.18 6.95
C LYS A 80 3.95 14.33 6.37
N ASN A 81 4.07 14.97 5.21
CA ASN A 81 5.33 15.18 4.49
C ASN A 81 6.12 13.87 4.26
N GLY A 82 5.43 12.77 3.97
CA GLY A 82 6.04 11.46 3.75
C GLY A 82 6.52 10.76 5.01
N ARG A 83 6.08 11.20 6.19
CA ARG A 83 6.40 10.59 7.49
C ARG A 83 5.15 10.08 8.17
N CYS A 84 5.23 8.88 8.75
CA CYS A 84 4.19 8.29 9.57
C CYS A 84 4.77 7.80 10.90
N ALA A 85 4.20 8.28 12.00
CA ALA A 85 4.43 7.74 13.34
C ALA A 85 3.21 6.89 13.71
N THR A 86 3.37 5.58 13.79
CA THR A 86 2.31 4.69 14.24
C THR A 86 2.27 4.67 15.77
N MET A 87 1.09 4.66 16.37
CA MET A 87 0.94 4.69 17.83
C MET A 87 1.52 3.46 18.54
N ASN A 88 1.75 2.37 17.80
CA ASN A 88 2.14 1.07 18.38
C ASN A 88 3.56 0.63 18.00
N LEU A 89 4.37 1.49 17.37
CA LEU A 89 5.76 1.25 17.02
C LEU A 89 6.65 2.32 17.65
N THR A 90 7.87 1.95 17.99
CA THR A 90 8.89 2.84 18.55
C THR A 90 9.65 3.62 17.49
N TRP A 91 9.46 3.25 16.21
CA TRP A 91 10.12 3.85 15.07
C TRP A 91 9.13 4.55 14.13
N VAL A 92 9.64 5.49 13.38
CA VAL A 92 8.88 6.30 12.40
C VAL A 92 9.18 5.75 11.01
N VAL A 93 8.19 5.73 10.16
CA VAL A 93 8.37 5.48 8.72
C VAL A 93 8.59 6.82 8.03
N ASP A 94 9.76 7.01 7.43
CA ASP A 94 10.12 8.21 6.68
C ASP A 94 10.54 7.83 5.28
N GLN A 95 9.84 8.36 4.27
CA GLN A 95 10.09 8.00 2.87
C GLN A 95 11.49 8.40 2.37
N ARG A 96 12.10 9.47 2.90
CA ARG A 96 13.44 9.91 2.48
C ARG A 96 14.51 9.03 3.09
N GLU A 97 14.40 8.77 4.40
CA GLU A 97 15.32 7.86 5.10
C GLU A 97 15.28 6.45 4.47
N LEU A 98 14.09 5.98 4.08
CA LEU A 98 13.94 4.69 3.38
C LEU A 98 14.56 4.72 1.98
N ALA A 99 14.35 5.78 1.21
CA ALA A 99 14.93 5.94 -0.12
C ALA A 99 16.47 5.87 -0.05
N ASP A 100 17.05 6.61 0.89
CA ASP A 100 18.51 6.66 1.10
C ASP A 100 19.06 5.30 1.58
N ALA A 101 18.40 4.69 2.58
CA ALA A 101 18.85 3.43 3.18
C ALA A 101 18.75 2.24 2.20
N LEU A 102 17.72 2.22 1.36
CA LEU A 102 17.44 1.11 0.44
C LEU A 102 18.00 1.34 -0.98
N GLY A 103 18.47 2.55 -1.27
CA GLY A 103 18.93 2.91 -2.62
C GLY A 103 17.79 2.92 -3.65
N ILE A 104 16.53 3.10 -3.24
CA ILE A 104 15.35 3.14 -4.09
C ILE A 104 14.96 4.61 -4.31
N ALA A 105 15.07 5.10 -5.53
CA ALA A 105 14.84 6.51 -5.84
C ALA A 105 13.39 6.97 -5.61
N HIS A 106 12.41 6.08 -5.80
CA HIS A 106 10.99 6.39 -5.75
C HIS A 106 10.32 5.66 -4.60
N VAL A 107 10.38 6.26 -3.39
CA VAL A 107 9.68 5.75 -2.20
C VAL A 107 8.52 6.65 -1.84
N ARG A 108 7.35 6.06 -1.59
CA ARG A 108 6.18 6.77 -1.05
C ARG A 108 5.66 6.10 0.21
N VAL A 109 5.25 6.95 1.15
CA VAL A 109 4.53 6.55 2.35
C VAL A 109 3.16 7.23 2.30
N ILE A 110 2.10 6.44 2.41
CA ILE A 110 0.70 6.90 2.41
C ILE A 110 -0.02 6.31 3.62
N ASN A 111 -1.19 6.85 3.93
CA ASN A 111 -2.02 6.28 4.98
C ASN A 111 -2.60 4.91 4.53
N ASP A 112 -2.85 4.00 5.48
CA ASP A 112 -3.39 2.65 5.21
C ASP A 112 -4.76 2.69 4.53
N LEU A 113 -5.67 3.57 4.95
CA LEU A 113 -6.98 3.75 4.32
C LEU A 113 -6.88 4.37 2.93
N GLU A 114 -5.97 5.33 2.73
CA GLU A 114 -5.65 5.87 1.41
C GLU A 114 -5.16 4.74 0.50
N SER A 115 -4.28 3.87 1.00
CA SER A 115 -3.79 2.69 0.31
C SER A 115 -4.92 1.73 -0.08
N MET A 116 -5.88 1.48 0.84
CA MET A 116 -7.07 0.67 0.55
C MET A 116 -7.96 1.29 -0.53
N ALA A 117 -8.19 2.60 -0.46
CA ALA A 117 -9.01 3.31 -1.44
C ALA A 117 -8.45 3.15 -2.86
N TYR A 118 -7.13 3.28 -3.03
CA TYR A 118 -6.49 2.97 -4.33
C TYR A 118 -6.65 1.50 -4.73
N GLY A 119 -6.61 0.57 -3.76
CA GLY A 119 -6.74 -0.86 -4.00
C GLY A 119 -8.13 -1.28 -4.49
N VAL A 120 -9.18 -0.54 -4.14
CA VAL A 120 -10.55 -0.85 -4.59
C VAL A 120 -10.65 -0.89 -6.12
N SER A 121 -9.94 -0.01 -6.82
CA SER A 121 -9.94 0.01 -8.28
C SER A 121 -9.26 -1.20 -8.94
N CYS A 122 -8.53 -2.01 -8.18
CA CYS A 122 -7.85 -3.22 -8.66
C CYS A 122 -8.65 -4.49 -8.39
N LEU A 123 -9.78 -4.41 -7.66
CA LEU A 123 -10.64 -5.55 -7.35
C LEU A 123 -11.38 -6.03 -8.61
N GLN A 124 -11.50 -7.35 -8.73
CA GLN A 124 -12.31 -7.99 -9.74
C GLN A 124 -13.69 -8.36 -9.19
N SER A 125 -14.66 -8.61 -10.05
CA SER A 125 -16.02 -8.95 -9.60
C SER A 125 -16.07 -10.16 -8.66
N LYS A 126 -15.13 -11.10 -8.76
CA LYS A 126 -15.00 -12.25 -7.85
C LYS A 126 -14.53 -11.88 -6.43
N ASP A 127 -13.95 -10.70 -6.26
CA ASP A 127 -13.39 -10.20 -5.00
C ASP A 127 -14.40 -9.31 -4.25
N ILE A 128 -15.59 -9.11 -4.84
CA ILE A 128 -16.62 -8.16 -4.35
C ILE A 128 -17.93 -8.92 -4.12
N GLU A 129 -18.54 -8.69 -2.96
CA GLU A 129 -19.93 -9.09 -2.69
C GLU A 129 -20.82 -7.86 -2.64
N VAL A 130 -21.86 -7.83 -3.47
CA VAL A 130 -22.82 -6.72 -3.51
C VAL A 130 -23.90 -6.92 -2.47
N LEU A 131 -23.81 -6.22 -1.34
CA LEU A 131 -24.79 -6.33 -0.27
C LEU A 131 -26.08 -5.56 -0.58
N ASN A 132 -25.99 -4.44 -1.27
CA ASN A 132 -27.13 -3.62 -1.67
C ASN A 132 -26.87 -3.03 -3.06
N PRO A 133 -27.58 -3.49 -4.09
CA PRO A 133 -27.42 -2.94 -5.42
C PRO A 133 -27.89 -1.50 -5.46
N GLY A 134 -27.02 -0.59 -5.86
CA GLY A 134 -27.34 0.81 -6.08
C GLY A 134 -28.08 1.05 -7.40
N ALA A 135 -28.26 2.32 -7.77
CA ALA A 135 -28.75 2.68 -9.10
C ALA A 135 -27.71 2.22 -10.17
N PRO A 136 -28.17 1.63 -11.31
CA PRO A 136 -27.25 1.06 -12.31
C PRO A 136 -26.23 2.04 -12.87
N ASP A 137 -26.59 3.31 -12.98
CA ASP A 137 -25.75 4.36 -13.57
C ASP A 137 -25.22 5.35 -12.52
N ALA A 138 -25.18 4.95 -11.25
CA ALA A 138 -24.67 5.81 -10.19
C ALA A 138 -23.19 6.09 -10.41
N ALA A 139 -22.86 7.35 -10.72
CA ALA A 139 -21.51 7.87 -10.77
C ALA A 139 -21.34 8.97 -9.73
N GLY A 140 -20.19 9.05 -9.11
CA GLY A 140 -19.91 10.09 -8.11
C GLY A 140 -18.88 9.69 -7.08
N HIS A 141 -18.84 10.48 -6.01
CA HIS A 141 -17.95 10.23 -4.89
C HIS A 141 -18.27 8.90 -4.20
N ALA A 142 -17.25 8.26 -3.66
CA ALA A 142 -17.37 7.01 -2.92
C ALA A 142 -16.69 7.11 -1.55
N VAL A 143 -17.00 6.17 -0.68
CA VAL A 143 -16.37 6.06 0.64
C VAL A 143 -15.94 4.61 0.85
N VAL A 144 -14.71 4.44 1.28
CA VAL A 144 -14.22 3.17 1.82
C VAL A 144 -14.38 3.18 3.32
N VAL A 145 -15.07 2.19 3.85
CA VAL A 145 -15.25 2.00 5.30
C VAL A 145 -14.60 0.68 5.69
N SER A 146 -13.68 0.73 6.63
CA SER A 146 -12.90 -0.44 7.08
C SER A 146 -13.11 -0.65 8.58
N PRO A 147 -14.04 -1.51 8.99
CA PRO A 147 -14.21 -1.88 10.39
C PRO A 147 -13.08 -2.83 10.83
N GLY A 148 -12.28 -2.37 11.79
CA GLY A 148 -11.18 -3.12 12.38
C GLY A 148 -11.18 -2.95 13.90
N THR A 149 -10.02 -2.72 14.53
CA THR A 149 -9.92 -2.32 15.95
C THR A 149 -10.66 -1.00 16.20
N GLY A 150 -10.66 -0.10 15.20
CA GLY A 150 -11.47 1.10 15.11
C GLY A 150 -12.26 1.10 13.81
N LEU A 151 -12.92 2.20 13.50
CA LEU A 151 -13.57 2.43 12.22
C LEU A 151 -12.68 3.33 11.37
N GLY A 152 -12.13 2.78 10.28
CA GLY A 152 -11.38 3.52 9.28
C GLY A 152 -12.31 4.02 8.17
N GLU A 153 -12.13 5.24 7.71
CA GLU A 153 -12.91 5.84 6.64
C GLU A 153 -11.99 6.59 5.67
N ALA A 154 -12.20 6.42 4.37
CA ALA A 154 -11.52 7.19 3.33
C ALA A 154 -12.53 7.63 2.27
N GLY A 155 -12.57 8.94 2.01
CA GLY A 155 -13.35 9.51 0.92
C GLY A 155 -12.62 9.40 -0.42
N MET A 156 -13.33 8.99 -1.46
CA MET A 156 -12.86 8.95 -2.84
C MET A 156 -13.60 10.02 -3.65
N TYR A 157 -12.86 11.02 -4.11
CA TYR A 157 -13.42 12.10 -4.92
C TYR A 157 -13.41 11.71 -6.40
N TRP A 158 -14.59 11.76 -7.03
CA TRP A 158 -14.75 11.54 -8.46
C TRP A 158 -14.67 12.86 -9.22
N ASP A 159 -13.73 13.01 -10.13
CA ASP A 159 -13.53 14.23 -10.93
C ASP A 159 -14.29 14.23 -12.26
N GLY A 160 -15.07 13.18 -12.52
CA GLY A 160 -15.78 12.93 -13.77
C GLY A 160 -15.06 11.94 -14.69
N LYS A 161 -13.83 11.50 -14.35
CA LYS A 161 -13.02 10.55 -15.12
C LYS A 161 -12.34 9.49 -14.24
N GLN A 162 -11.94 9.87 -13.04
CA GLN A 162 -11.19 8.99 -12.10
C GLN A 162 -11.43 9.43 -10.64
N TYR A 163 -11.12 8.53 -9.73
CA TYR A 163 -11.02 8.79 -8.31
C TYR A 163 -9.68 9.37 -7.94
#